data_ec6b6c83b4e6366513231be75718158a
#
_entry.id   ec6b6c83b4e6366513231be75718158a
#
_cell.length_a   1.000
_cell.length_b   1.000
_cell.length_c   1.000
_cell.angle_alpha   90.00
_cell.angle_beta   90.00
_cell.angle_gamma   90.00
#
_symmetry.space_group_name_H-M   'P 1'
#
loop_
_entity.id
_entity.type
_entity.pdbx_description
1 polymer ?
#
loop_
_entity_poly.entity_id
_entity_poly.type
_entity_poly.pdbx_seq_one_letter_code
_entity_poly.pdbx_strand_id
1 'polypeptide(L)'
;MPPKRKAAESATERSTKTRRASAKEAAAKPTKSAPATRKGAKEKATAVSSGLDPATFTLERVQAMFDKYTDEDDSNIIGAEGMERLCTDASVPMDGALPLLIAWSVNAKTLGTITRSEFTDSFGKLKIDTPQKMALMASDLNSVFFGCNIAEQASRMSIANNGHGVDSYDRTQLRSYQRNAESAYSKFYSFCFILVKPPQSRNIDMETAAAFWSVILAPKYPIAGELLEFITEKGTYKAVTKDLWGMMLEFCRTVQLDLSGHDEEEAAWPTLLDDFVEWKKAKPTGQNGDAVMSD
;
A
#
# COMPACT_ATOMS: atom_id res chain seq x y z
N MET A 1 -56.53 6.60 -9.69
CA MET A 1 -57.24 5.34 -10.05
C MET A 1 -56.39 4.58 -11.00
N PRO A 2 -56.11 3.30 -10.68
CA PRO A 2 -55.27 2.40 -11.48
C PRO A 2 -56.08 1.58 -12.51
N PRO A 3 -55.43 0.72 -13.32
CA PRO A 3 -55.63 -0.68 -12.97
C PRO A 3 -54.41 -1.61 -13.01
N LYS A 4 -54.51 -2.59 -12.14
CA LYS A 4 -53.79 -3.86 -12.06
C LYS A 4 -54.13 -4.82 -13.23
N ARG A 5 -53.19 -5.75 -13.53
CA ARG A 5 -53.44 -7.18 -13.85
C ARG A 5 -52.11 -7.90 -13.77
N LYS A 6 -51.96 -8.86 -12.81
CA LYS A 6 -52.23 -10.33 -12.69
C LYS A 6 -51.43 -11.12 -13.75
N ALA A 7 -50.46 -11.89 -13.38
CA ALA A 7 -50.33 -13.24 -12.84
C ALA A 7 -50.72 -14.36 -13.82
N ALA A 8 -49.81 -15.34 -14.02
CA ALA A 8 -49.98 -16.76 -14.23
C ALA A 8 -48.55 -17.37 -14.33
N GLU A 9 -48.15 -18.09 -13.40
CA GLU A 9 -48.07 -19.52 -13.09
C GLU A 9 -48.16 -20.45 -14.30
N SER A 10 -47.13 -21.33 -14.46
CA SER A 10 -47.34 -22.77 -14.59
C SER A 10 -46.04 -23.56 -14.49
N ALA A 11 -46.04 -24.46 -13.57
CA ALA A 11 -45.11 -25.55 -13.38
C ALA A 11 -45.31 -26.65 -14.43
N THR A 12 -44.31 -27.49 -14.69
CA THR A 12 -44.50 -28.90 -14.92
C THR A 12 -43.20 -29.69 -14.65
N GLU A 13 -43.34 -30.60 -13.73
CA GLU A 13 -42.49 -31.76 -13.43
C GLU A 13 -42.40 -32.78 -14.59
N ARG A 14 -41.39 -33.58 -14.54
CA ARG A 14 -41.33 -35.08 -14.55
C ARG A 14 -39.96 -35.54 -15.02
N SER A 15 -39.19 -36.23 -14.19
CA SER A 15 -39.28 -37.59 -13.62
C SER A 15 -38.75 -38.72 -14.52
N THR A 16 -37.88 -39.51 -13.89
CA THR A 16 -37.55 -40.95 -14.03
C THR A 16 -36.61 -41.38 -15.17
N LYS A 17 -35.69 -42.33 -15.04
CA LYS A 17 -35.61 -43.56 -14.29
C LYS A 17 -34.25 -44.27 -14.51
N THR A 18 -33.64 -44.73 -13.43
CA THR A 18 -33.04 -46.04 -13.15
C THR A 18 -32.56 -47.00 -14.28
N ARG A 19 -31.34 -47.56 -14.07
CA ARG A 19 -30.95 -49.00 -14.12
C ARG A 19 -29.46 -49.12 -13.83
N ARG A 20 -28.98 -49.69 -12.72
CA ARG A 20 -28.86 -50.99 -12.11
C ARG A 20 -28.32 -52.12 -13.04
N ALA A 21 -27.18 -52.70 -12.65
CA ALA A 21 -26.78 -54.11 -12.50
C ALA A 21 -25.27 -54.25 -12.52
N SER A 22 -24.64 -54.69 -11.44
CA SER A 22 -24.37 -56.08 -10.94
C SER A 22 -23.04 -56.62 -11.47
N ALA A 23 -22.07 -56.74 -10.59
CA ALA A 23 -21.58 -57.86 -9.79
C ALA A 23 -20.68 -58.87 -10.52
N LYS A 24 -19.49 -59.10 -9.93
CA LYS A 24 -18.92 -60.41 -9.50
C LYS A 24 -17.46 -60.21 -9.15
N GLU A 25 -17.03 -60.24 -7.92
CA GLU A 25 -16.61 -61.36 -7.06
C GLU A 25 -15.70 -62.43 -7.71
N ALA A 26 -14.45 -62.50 -7.18
CA ALA A 26 -13.77 -63.75 -6.90
C ALA A 26 -12.55 -63.56 -6.01
N ALA A 27 -12.55 -64.26 -4.92
CA ALA A 27 -11.58 -64.38 -3.85
C ALA A 27 -10.44 -65.32 -4.18
N ALA A 28 -9.32 -65.18 -3.47
CA ALA A 28 -8.58 -66.29 -2.83
C ALA A 28 -7.41 -65.78 -2.00
N LYS A 29 -7.40 -66.18 -0.75
CA LYS A 29 -6.31 -66.26 0.24
C LYS A 29 -5.69 -67.67 0.19
N PRO A 30 -4.73 -68.07 1.05
CA PRO A 30 -3.63 -67.44 1.78
C PRO A 30 -2.32 -68.30 1.76
N THR A 31 -1.21 -67.82 2.35
CA THR A 31 -0.34 -68.66 3.20
C THR A 31 0.69 -67.89 4.01
N LYS A 32 0.76 -68.26 5.23
CA LYS A 32 1.53 -68.08 6.45
C LYS A 32 3.05 -68.16 6.28
N SER A 33 3.79 -67.39 7.09
CA SER A 33 4.57 -67.88 8.28
C SER A 33 5.34 -66.73 8.93
N ALA A 34 5.22 -66.64 10.27
CA ALA A 34 6.13 -65.99 11.21
C ALA A 34 7.03 -67.08 11.81
N PRO A 35 8.05 -66.82 12.71
CA PRO A 35 8.10 -65.78 13.76
C PRO A 35 9.48 -65.24 14.15
N ALA A 36 9.41 -64.20 15.03
CA ALA A 36 10.31 -63.87 16.18
C ALA A 36 11.72 -63.28 15.90
N THR A 37 12.11 -62.20 16.50
CA THR A 37 12.40 -61.91 17.93
C THR A 37 12.92 -60.46 18.13
N ARG A 38 12.37 -59.80 19.13
CA ARG A 38 12.92 -58.83 20.12
C ARG A 38 14.22 -58.08 19.82
N LYS A 39 14.22 -56.75 19.89
CA LYS A 39 14.76 -55.96 21.04
C LYS A 39 14.50 -54.47 20.86
N GLY A 40 14.15 -53.82 21.96
CA GLY A 40 13.79 -52.42 22.08
C GLY A 40 14.89 -51.44 21.69
N ALA A 41 14.46 -50.32 21.23
CA ALA A 41 15.21 -49.05 21.23
C ALA A 41 14.20 -47.90 21.22
N LYS A 42 14.08 -47.32 22.39
CA LYS A 42 14.02 -45.91 22.70
C LYS A 42 13.50 -45.02 21.58
N GLU A 43 12.25 -44.59 21.73
CA GLU A 43 11.71 -43.41 21.02
C GLU A 43 12.61 -42.21 21.27
N LYS A 44 13.32 -41.83 20.24
CA LYS A 44 13.99 -40.55 20.15
C LYS A 44 13.09 -39.68 19.25
N ALA A 45 12.33 -38.81 19.89
CA ALA A 45 11.63 -37.74 19.17
C ALA A 45 12.70 -36.95 18.39
N THR A 46 12.81 -37.24 17.11
CA THR A 46 13.53 -36.42 16.15
C THR A 46 12.59 -35.25 15.82
N ALA A 47 12.82 -34.13 16.50
CA ALA A 47 12.40 -32.85 15.97
C ALA A 47 13.03 -32.73 14.58
N VAL A 48 12.22 -32.86 13.55
CA VAL A 48 12.59 -32.52 12.18
C VAL A 48 12.68 -30.99 12.15
N SER A 49 13.84 -30.45 12.53
CA SER A 49 14.21 -29.13 12.10
C SER A 49 14.42 -29.25 10.60
N SER A 50 13.41 -28.94 9.80
CA SER A 50 13.56 -28.68 8.39
C SER A 50 14.53 -27.50 8.27
N GLY A 51 15.77 -27.81 7.96
CA GLY A 51 16.79 -26.83 7.57
C GLY A 51 16.34 -26.19 6.25
N LEU A 52 15.40 -25.28 6.34
CA LEU A 52 15.09 -24.36 5.25
C LEU A 52 16.27 -23.42 5.17
N ASP A 53 16.90 -23.40 4.01
CA ASP A 53 17.94 -22.45 3.66
C ASP A 53 17.41 -21.02 4.00
N PRO A 54 18.07 -20.25 4.87
CA PRO A 54 17.57 -18.93 5.29
C PRO A 54 17.34 -17.96 4.12
N ALA A 55 17.86 -18.26 2.94
CA ALA A 55 17.71 -17.49 1.72
C ALA A 55 16.39 -17.76 0.96
N THR A 56 15.65 -18.84 1.25
CA THR A 56 14.47 -19.21 0.47
C THR A 56 13.19 -18.59 1.03
N PHE A 57 12.43 -17.88 0.19
CA PHE A 57 11.11 -17.35 0.52
C PHE A 57 10.12 -18.48 0.87
N THR A 58 9.35 -18.31 1.95
CA THR A 58 8.20 -19.18 2.27
C THR A 58 7.04 -18.37 2.83
N LEU A 59 5.79 -18.87 2.62
CA LEU A 59 4.60 -18.21 3.16
C LEU A 59 4.55 -18.27 4.69
N GLU A 60 5.10 -19.33 5.30
CA GLU A 60 5.18 -19.45 6.76
C GLU A 60 6.03 -18.32 7.36
N ARG A 61 7.09 -17.88 6.67
CA ARG A 61 7.90 -16.73 7.11
C ARG A 61 7.13 -15.43 7.02
N VAL A 62 6.26 -15.26 6.00
CA VAL A 62 5.37 -14.09 5.90
C VAL A 62 4.38 -14.08 7.07
N GLN A 63 3.81 -15.23 7.41
CA GLN A 63 2.91 -15.37 8.55
C GLN A 63 3.63 -15.09 9.87
N ALA A 64 4.80 -15.69 10.06
CA ALA A 64 5.62 -15.45 11.25
C ALA A 64 6.06 -13.98 11.39
N MET A 65 6.35 -13.31 10.26
CA MET A 65 6.60 -11.88 10.23
C MET A 65 5.36 -11.08 10.67
N PHE A 66 4.18 -11.45 10.20
CA PHE A 66 2.93 -10.82 10.65
C PHE A 66 2.72 -11.02 12.15
N ASP A 67 2.82 -12.28 12.63
CA ASP A 67 2.58 -12.64 14.03
C ASP A 67 3.52 -11.91 15.01
N LYS A 68 4.72 -11.55 14.57
CA LYS A 68 5.69 -10.78 15.38
C LYS A 68 5.22 -9.38 15.71
N TYR A 69 4.40 -8.78 14.86
CA TYR A 69 4.00 -7.37 14.96
C TYR A 69 2.52 -7.16 15.22
N THR A 70 1.76 -8.24 15.45
CA THR A 70 0.33 -8.12 15.81
C THR A 70 0.13 -7.40 17.13
N ASP A 71 -1.06 -6.86 17.30
CA ASP A 71 -1.51 -6.26 18.54
C ASP A 71 -1.74 -7.36 19.59
N GLU A 72 -1.56 -7.02 20.86
CA GLU A 72 -1.75 -7.97 21.96
C GLU A 72 -3.22 -8.39 22.09
N ASP A 73 -4.15 -7.46 21.82
CA ASP A 73 -5.59 -7.67 21.94
C ASP A 73 -6.22 -8.33 20.71
N ASP A 74 -5.62 -8.19 19.53
CA ASP A 74 -6.12 -8.79 18.28
C ASP A 74 -4.98 -9.32 17.38
N SER A 75 -4.81 -10.62 17.41
CA SER A 75 -3.80 -11.31 16.59
C SER A 75 -4.05 -11.26 15.07
N ASN A 76 -5.15 -10.66 14.60
CA ASN A 76 -5.48 -10.54 13.18
C ASN A 76 -5.15 -9.17 12.59
N ILE A 77 -4.66 -8.25 13.41
CA ILE A 77 -4.27 -6.92 12.96
C ILE A 77 -2.86 -6.54 13.43
N ILE A 78 -2.21 -5.72 12.64
CA ILE A 78 -1.06 -4.90 13.03
C ILE A 78 -1.60 -3.48 13.12
N GLY A 79 -1.72 -2.94 14.33
CA GLY A 79 -2.14 -1.57 14.60
C GLY A 79 -0.96 -0.59 14.60
N ALA A 80 -1.17 0.60 15.15
CA ALA A 80 -0.18 1.67 15.13
C ALA A 80 1.14 1.29 15.81
N GLU A 81 1.10 0.67 16.98
CA GLU A 81 2.30 0.22 17.72
C GLU A 81 3.04 -0.90 16.98
N GLY A 82 2.28 -1.86 16.41
CA GLY A 82 2.84 -2.93 15.59
C GLY A 82 3.54 -2.40 14.35
N MET A 83 2.95 -1.41 13.67
CA MET A 83 3.55 -0.72 12.53
C MET A 83 4.82 0.04 12.91
N GLU A 84 4.84 0.72 14.04
CA GLU A 84 6.02 1.40 14.54
C GLU A 84 7.17 0.43 14.79
N ARG A 85 6.90 -0.71 15.48
CA ARG A 85 7.90 -1.77 15.69
C ARG A 85 8.41 -2.35 14.37
N LEU A 86 7.50 -2.64 13.42
CA LEU A 86 7.85 -3.17 12.10
C LEU A 86 8.73 -2.20 11.31
N CYS A 87 8.37 -0.91 11.28
CA CYS A 87 9.15 0.13 10.60
C CYS A 87 10.51 0.34 11.28
N THR A 88 10.57 0.29 12.61
CA THR A 88 11.84 0.37 13.37
C THR A 88 12.77 -0.78 13.02
N ASP A 89 12.28 -2.03 13.03
CA ASP A 89 13.06 -3.22 12.66
C ASP A 89 13.49 -3.21 11.19
N ALA A 90 12.71 -2.55 10.34
CA ALA A 90 13.01 -2.33 8.92
C ALA A 90 13.92 -1.12 8.66
N SER A 91 14.21 -0.30 9.68
CA SER A 91 14.89 0.99 9.54
C SER A 91 14.16 1.95 8.58
N VAL A 92 12.82 1.89 8.57
CA VAL A 92 11.95 2.79 7.82
C VAL A 92 11.50 3.92 8.73
N PRO A 93 11.78 5.19 8.40
CA PRO A 93 11.25 6.32 9.17
C PRO A 93 9.71 6.36 9.08
N MET A 94 9.08 6.72 10.19
CA MET A 94 7.61 6.83 10.27
C MET A 94 7.09 8.14 9.66
N ASP A 95 7.95 9.12 9.49
CA ASP A 95 7.68 10.35 8.76
C ASP A 95 7.87 10.18 7.24
N GLY A 96 7.19 10.99 6.45
CA GLY A 96 7.29 10.97 5.00
C GLY A 96 6.42 9.92 4.30
N ALA A 97 6.76 9.61 3.06
CA ALA A 97 5.91 8.79 2.18
C ALA A 97 6.06 7.27 2.36
N LEU A 98 7.15 6.78 3.01
CA LEU A 98 7.45 5.35 3.07
C LEU A 98 6.37 4.51 3.76
N PRO A 99 5.80 4.90 4.92
CA PRO A 99 4.69 4.17 5.54
C PRO A 99 3.44 4.10 4.65
N LEU A 100 3.16 5.17 3.89
CA LEU A 100 2.04 5.22 2.95
C LEU A 100 2.26 4.29 1.75
N LEU A 101 3.50 4.17 1.28
CA LEU A 101 3.88 3.24 0.21
C LEU A 101 3.76 1.77 0.67
N ILE A 102 4.09 1.48 1.94
CA ILE A 102 3.87 0.17 2.55
C ILE A 102 2.36 -0.11 2.61
N ALA A 103 1.56 0.80 3.15
CA ALA A 103 0.11 0.67 3.22
C ALA A 103 -0.53 0.46 1.83
N TRP A 104 -0.05 1.19 0.82
CA TRP A 104 -0.49 1.01 -0.57
C TRP A 104 -0.11 -0.35 -1.13
N SER A 105 1.09 -0.85 -0.84
CA SER A 105 1.58 -2.13 -1.34
C SER A 105 0.80 -3.32 -0.78
N VAL A 106 0.29 -3.21 0.45
CA VAL A 106 -0.58 -4.22 1.05
C VAL A 106 -2.07 -3.94 0.77
N ASN A 107 -2.39 -2.85 0.07
CA ASN A 107 -3.76 -2.40 -0.20
C ASN A 107 -4.58 -2.25 1.09
N ALA A 108 -3.98 -1.63 2.10
CA ALA A 108 -4.60 -1.37 3.39
C ALA A 108 -5.91 -0.57 3.22
N LYS A 109 -6.94 -0.90 3.99
CA LYS A 109 -8.24 -0.23 3.93
C LYS A 109 -8.44 0.80 5.02
N THR A 110 -7.63 0.74 6.06
CA THR A 110 -7.71 1.61 7.22
C THR A 110 -6.35 2.19 7.52
N LEU A 111 -6.28 3.50 7.75
CA LEU A 111 -5.04 4.16 8.12
C LEU A 111 -4.55 3.62 9.48
N GLY A 112 -3.26 3.30 9.55
CA GLY A 112 -2.62 2.82 10.78
C GLY A 112 -2.96 1.38 11.16
N THR A 113 -3.67 0.64 10.31
CA THR A 113 -4.04 -0.76 10.58
C THR A 113 -3.86 -1.61 9.33
N ILE A 114 -3.22 -2.76 9.48
CA ILE A 114 -3.08 -3.75 8.42
C ILE A 114 -3.63 -5.08 8.92
N THR A 115 -4.58 -5.65 8.20
CA THR A 115 -5.14 -6.97 8.52
C THR A 115 -4.22 -8.09 8.06
N ARG A 116 -4.35 -9.26 8.68
CA ARG A 116 -3.59 -10.47 8.31
C ARG A 116 -3.74 -10.80 6.83
N SER A 117 -4.93 -10.73 6.28
CA SER A 117 -5.17 -11.03 4.85
C SER A 117 -4.50 -10.01 3.94
N GLU A 118 -4.61 -8.70 4.22
CA GLU A 118 -3.95 -7.65 3.42
C GLU A 118 -2.43 -7.86 3.39
N PHE A 119 -1.84 -8.18 4.54
CA PHE A 119 -0.40 -8.41 4.67
C PHE A 119 0.04 -9.69 3.96
N THR A 120 -0.56 -10.83 4.30
CA THR A 120 -0.11 -12.14 3.80
C THR A 120 -0.38 -12.32 2.31
N ASP A 121 -1.51 -11.85 1.79
CA ASP A 121 -1.84 -11.94 0.36
C ASP A 121 -0.92 -11.06 -0.49
N SER A 122 -0.61 -9.87 -0.01
CA SER A 122 0.20 -8.92 -0.76
C SER A 122 1.69 -9.26 -0.68
N PHE A 123 2.22 -9.46 0.52
CA PHE A 123 3.63 -9.80 0.69
C PHE A 123 3.96 -11.22 0.24
N GLY A 124 2.98 -12.14 0.28
CA GLY A 124 3.11 -13.45 -0.35
C GLY A 124 3.35 -13.36 -1.85
N LYS A 125 2.58 -12.53 -2.57
CA LYS A 125 2.74 -12.28 -4.02
C LYS A 125 4.06 -11.57 -4.33
N LEU A 126 4.45 -10.61 -3.50
CA LEU A 126 5.69 -9.85 -3.67
C LEU A 126 6.93 -10.60 -3.17
N LYS A 127 6.77 -11.76 -2.54
CA LYS A 127 7.83 -12.55 -1.92
C LYS A 127 8.61 -11.77 -0.85
N ILE A 128 7.88 -11.00 -0.05
CA ILE A 128 8.40 -10.22 1.07
C ILE A 128 8.14 -10.99 2.36
N ASP A 129 9.17 -11.53 2.97
CA ASP A 129 9.13 -12.34 4.18
C ASP A 129 10.06 -11.83 5.29
N THR A 130 10.62 -10.63 5.09
CA THR A 130 11.46 -9.93 6.07
C THR A 130 11.19 -8.43 6.07
N PRO A 131 11.37 -7.72 7.21
CA PRO A 131 11.26 -6.27 7.27
C PRO A 131 12.20 -5.55 6.29
N GLN A 132 13.40 -6.10 6.04
CA GLN A 132 14.38 -5.53 5.12
C GLN A 132 13.90 -5.57 3.67
N LYS A 133 13.24 -6.67 3.23
CA LYS A 133 12.62 -6.73 1.89
C LYS A 133 11.48 -5.76 1.75
N MET A 134 10.69 -5.56 2.82
CA MET A 134 9.63 -4.54 2.85
C MET A 134 10.22 -3.13 2.70
N ALA A 135 11.26 -2.81 3.46
CA ALA A 135 11.96 -1.53 3.36
C ALA A 135 12.54 -1.29 1.96
N LEU A 136 13.14 -2.33 1.36
CA LEU A 136 13.67 -2.25 0.00
C LEU A 136 12.55 -1.96 -1.02
N MET A 137 11.41 -2.65 -0.92
CA MET A 137 10.24 -2.40 -1.77
C MET A 137 9.73 -0.96 -1.61
N ALA A 138 9.58 -0.47 -0.38
CA ALA A 138 9.13 0.90 -0.12
C ALA A 138 10.12 1.94 -0.67
N SER A 139 11.43 1.72 -0.53
CA SER A 139 12.48 2.56 -1.10
C SER A 139 12.47 2.57 -2.63
N ASP A 140 12.32 1.41 -3.26
CA ASP A 140 12.21 1.30 -4.71
C ASP A 140 10.99 2.09 -5.25
N LEU A 141 9.83 1.98 -4.58
CA LEU A 141 8.62 2.76 -4.92
C LEU A 141 8.81 4.25 -4.72
N ASN A 142 9.43 4.64 -3.61
CA ASN A 142 9.76 6.04 -3.32
C ASN A 142 10.62 6.66 -4.43
N SER A 143 11.60 5.90 -4.91
CA SER A 143 12.47 6.32 -6.02
C SER A 143 11.70 6.50 -7.33
N VAL A 144 10.74 5.61 -7.63
CA VAL A 144 9.90 5.72 -8.83
C VAL A 144 8.98 6.93 -8.79
N PHE A 145 8.42 7.26 -7.62
CA PHE A 145 7.40 8.31 -7.50
C PHE A 145 7.99 9.70 -7.26
N PHE A 146 9.07 9.78 -6.49
CA PHE A 146 9.61 11.07 -6.03
C PHE A 146 11.02 11.36 -6.57
N GLY A 147 11.60 10.43 -7.33
CA GLY A 147 12.94 10.64 -7.94
C GLY A 147 14.08 10.78 -6.91
N CYS A 148 13.85 10.36 -5.67
CA CYS A 148 14.85 10.46 -4.61
C CYS A 148 16.06 9.58 -4.92
N ASN A 149 17.27 10.12 -4.79
CA ASN A 149 18.53 9.44 -5.06
C ASN A 149 18.63 8.13 -4.27
N ILE A 150 18.53 7.01 -5.00
CA ILE A 150 18.76 5.65 -4.49
C ILE A 150 20.10 5.54 -3.76
N ALA A 151 21.10 6.35 -4.16
CA ALA A 151 22.46 6.33 -3.60
C ALA A 151 22.51 6.72 -2.10
N GLU A 152 21.74 7.70 -1.65
CA GLU A 152 21.73 8.10 -0.23
C GLU A 152 20.97 7.10 0.65
N GLN A 153 19.83 6.57 0.16
CA GLN A 153 19.07 5.57 0.88
C GLN A 153 19.75 4.20 0.86
N ALA A 154 20.35 3.80 -0.26
CA ALA A 154 21.15 2.57 -0.35
C ALA A 154 22.38 2.63 0.56
N SER A 155 23.00 3.79 0.74
CA SER A 155 24.11 3.98 1.69
C SER A 155 23.65 3.81 3.14
N ARG A 156 22.48 4.33 3.51
CA ARG A 156 21.89 4.14 4.85
C ARG A 156 21.48 2.68 5.10
N MET A 157 20.93 2.00 4.08
CA MET A 157 20.53 0.58 4.17
C MET A 157 21.72 -0.38 4.11
N SER A 158 22.78 -0.08 3.37
CA SER A 158 23.98 -0.93 3.32
C SER A 158 24.83 -0.87 4.58
N ILE A 159 24.75 0.21 5.36
CA ILE A 159 25.37 0.32 6.68
C ILE A 159 24.65 -0.56 7.71
N ALA A 160 23.34 -0.75 7.58
CA ALA A 160 22.53 -1.64 8.43
C ALA A 160 22.68 -3.13 8.06
N ASN A 161 23.09 -3.45 6.82
CA ASN A 161 23.27 -4.81 6.33
C ASN A 161 24.75 -5.19 6.32
N ASN A 162 25.26 -5.65 7.46
CA ASN A 162 26.57 -6.33 7.53
C ASN A 162 26.58 -7.56 6.60
N GLY A 163 26.93 -7.33 5.31
CA GLY A 163 27.54 -8.33 4.44
C GLY A 163 26.69 -9.51 3.93
N HIS A 164 25.42 -9.61 4.28
CA HIS A 164 24.53 -10.61 3.68
C HIS A 164 23.67 -9.94 2.64
N GLY A 165 23.80 -10.35 1.38
CA GLY A 165 22.97 -9.84 0.28
C GLY A 165 21.49 -9.95 0.64
N VAL A 166 20.78 -8.81 0.64
CA VAL A 166 19.33 -8.83 0.85
C VAL A 166 18.74 -9.55 -0.36
N ASP A 167 18.15 -10.74 -0.12
CA ASP A 167 17.39 -11.44 -1.13
C ASP A 167 16.37 -10.50 -1.76
N SER A 168 16.34 -10.43 -3.08
CA SER A 168 15.41 -9.56 -3.77
C SER A 168 13.97 -10.05 -3.61
N TYR A 169 13.04 -9.12 -3.48
CA TYR A 169 11.60 -9.39 -3.59
C TYR A 169 11.17 -9.46 -5.08
N ASP A 170 9.91 -9.84 -5.35
CA ASP A 170 9.38 -9.87 -6.73
C ASP A 170 9.10 -8.45 -7.24
N ARG A 171 9.95 -7.96 -8.14
CA ARG A 171 9.88 -6.62 -8.74
C ARG A 171 9.03 -6.53 -10.01
N THR A 172 8.23 -7.54 -10.32
CA THR A 172 7.39 -7.52 -11.54
C THR A 172 6.44 -6.34 -11.55
N GLN A 173 5.78 -6.08 -10.43
CA GLN A 173 4.88 -4.94 -10.26
C GLN A 173 5.64 -3.60 -10.32
N LEU A 174 6.78 -3.50 -9.66
CA LEU A 174 7.63 -2.31 -9.71
C LEU A 174 8.03 -1.94 -11.15
N ARG A 175 8.44 -2.93 -11.96
CA ARG A 175 8.78 -2.71 -13.37
C ARG A 175 7.59 -2.19 -14.18
N SER A 176 6.35 -2.60 -13.84
CA SER A 176 5.15 -2.05 -14.48
C SER A 176 4.92 -0.59 -14.11
N TYR A 177 5.19 -0.20 -12.86
CA TYR A 177 5.12 1.19 -12.41
C TYR A 177 6.21 2.06 -13.05
N GLN A 178 7.42 1.56 -13.18
CA GLN A 178 8.51 2.27 -13.86
C GLN A 178 8.19 2.61 -15.32
N ARG A 179 7.41 1.76 -16.02
CA ARG A 179 7.00 2.01 -17.42
C ARG A 179 5.98 3.16 -17.53
N ASN A 180 5.20 3.39 -16.50
CA ASN A 180 4.21 4.47 -16.46
C ASN A 180 4.11 5.01 -15.02
N ALA A 181 5.15 5.72 -14.60
CA ALA A 181 5.29 6.22 -13.23
C ALA A 181 4.18 7.24 -12.87
N GLU A 182 3.76 8.08 -13.82
CA GLU A 182 2.72 9.07 -13.58
C GLU A 182 1.34 8.42 -13.32
N SER A 183 0.98 7.40 -14.09
CA SER A 183 -0.27 6.66 -13.86
C SER A 183 -0.22 5.88 -12.54
N ALA A 184 0.92 5.28 -12.21
CA ALA A 184 1.11 4.58 -10.94
C ALA A 184 1.02 5.54 -9.75
N TYR A 185 1.66 6.71 -9.85
CA TYR A 185 1.59 7.76 -8.85
C TYR A 185 0.16 8.30 -8.66
N SER A 186 -0.60 8.50 -9.75
CA SER A 186 -2.02 8.92 -9.66
C SER A 186 -2.88 7.90 -8.90
N LYS A 187 -2.60 6.60 -9.07
CA LYS A 187 -3.29 5.53 -8.33
C LYS A 187 -2.91 5.55 -6.86
N PHE A 188 -1.63 5.72 -6.54
CA PHE A 188 -1.15 5.90 -5.17
C PHE A 188 -1.78 7.14 -4.51
N TYR A 189 -1.79 8.27 -5.20
CA TYR A 189 -2.40 9.51 -4.74
C TYR A 189 -3.91 9.35 -4.44
N SER A 190 -4.64 8.71 -5.35
CA SER A 190 -6.06 8.41 -5.16
C SER A 190 -6.31 7.42 -4.03
N PHE A 191 -5.41 6.44 -3.83
CA PHE A 191 -5.45 5.52 -2.71
C PHE A 191 -5.30 6.26 -1.37
N CYS A 192 -4.39 7.24 -1.27
CA CYS A 192 -4.22 8.03 -0.05
C CYS A 192 -5.51 8.74 0.36
N PHE A 193 -6.29 9.27 -0.58
CA PHE A 193 -7.61 9.84 -0.27
C PHE A 193 -8.56 8.82 0.36
N ILE A 194 -8.63 7.62 -0.24
CA ILE A 194 -9.52 6.56 0.25
C ILE A 194 -9.09 6.09 1.64
N LEU A 195 -7.77 5.96 1.85
CA LEU A 195 -7.19 5.48 3.09
C LEU A 195 -7.50 6.41 4.28
N VAL A 196 -7.43 7.71 4.05
CA VAL A 196 -7.57 8.72 5.12
C VAL A 196 -9.00 9.21 5.31
N LYS A 197 -9.86 9.02 4.31
CA LYS A 197 -11.25 9.47 4.37
C LYS A 197 -12.03 8.71 5.45
N PRO A 198 -12.65 9.41 6.42
CA PRO A 198 -13.49 8.77 7.43
C PRO A 198 -14.61 7.93 6.78
N PRO A 199 -14.94 6.74 7.32
CA PRO A 199 -15.94 5.84 6.71
C PRO A 199 -17.32 6.51 6.52
N GLN A 200 -17.71 7.38 7.45
CA GLN A 200 -19.01 8.06 7.45
C GLN A 200 -19.00 9.42 6.71
N SER A 201 -17.87 9.85 6.18
CA SER A 201 -17.71 11.11 5.48
C SER A 201 -17.47 10.90 3.98
N ARG A 202 -17.85 11.88 3.19
CA ARG A 202 -17.45 11.98 1.76
C ARG A 202 -16.17 12.80 1.58
N ASN A 203 -15.80 13.57 2.59
CA ASN A 203 -14.71 14.53 2.57
C ASN A 203 -13.67 14.19 3.64
N ILE A 204 -12.48 14.72 3.46
CA ILE A 204 -11.40 14.79 4.45
C ILE A 204 -11.40 16.20 5.03
N ASP A 205 -11.04 16.37 6.31
CA ASP A 205 -10.76 17.70 6.84
C ASP A 205 -9.51 18.31 6.19
N MET A 206 -9.44 19.64 6.17
CA MET A 206 -8.35 20.35 5.48
C MET A 206 -6.99 20.12 6.15
N GLU A 207 -6.95 20.01 7.47
CA GLU A 207 -5.71 19.79 8.22
C GLU A 207 -5.09 18.44 7.85
N THR A 208 -5.90 17.39 7.86
CA THR A 208 -5.49 16.06 7.41
C THR A 208 -5.04 16.06 5.94
N ALA A 209 -5.80 16.73 5.06
CA ALA A 209 -5.44 16.82 3.65
C ALA A 209 -4.10 17.55 3.45
N ALA A 210 -3.88 18.67 4.15
CA ALA A 210 -2.63 19.43 4.09
C ALA A 210 -1.44 18.59 4.60
N ALA A 211 -1.62 17.84 5.68
CA ALA A 211 -0.58 16.93 6.19
C ALA A 211 -0.21 15.86 5.14
N PHE A 212 -1.19 15.27 4.47
CA PHE A 212 -0.91 14.31 3.38
C PHE A 212 -0.24 15.00 2.19
N TRP A 213 -0.72 16.14 1.74
CA TRP A 213 -0.12 16.88 0.62
C TRP A 213 1.32 17.30 0.90
N SER A 214 1.67 17.64 2.13
CA SER A 214 3.05 17.94 2.52
C SER A 214 3.99 16.74 2.32
N VAL A 215 3.47 15.52 2.44
CA VAL A 215 4.23 14.28 2.32
C VAL A 215 4.24 13.74 0.89
N ILE A 216 3.12 13.87 0.16
CA ILE A 216 2.97 13.22 -1.15
C ILE A 216 3.02 14.19 -2.34
N LEU A 217 2.72 15.49 -2.18
CA LEU A 217 2.81 16.47 -3.28
C LEU A 217 4.05 17.36 -3.18
N ALA A 218 4.31 17.96 -2.02
CA ALA A 218 5.38 18.93 -1.87
C ALA A 218 6.78 18.40 -2.25
N PRO A 219 7.14 17.12 -1.98
CA PRO A 219 8.42 16.57 -2.41
C PRO A 219 8.57 16.42 -3.93
N LYS A 220 7.44 16.36 -4.67
CA LYS A 220 7.43 16.17 -6.12
C LYS A 220 7.16 17.46 -6.88
N TYR A 221 6.32 18.32 -6.36
CA TYR A 221 5.84 19.53 -7.00
C TYR A 221 6.12 20.77 -6.14
N PRO A 222 7.10 21.60 -6.48
CA PRO A 222 7.46 22.78 -5.67
C PRO A 222 6.29 23.72 -5.39
N ILE A 223 5.35 23.90 -6.34
CA ILE A 223 4.17 24.75 -6.16
C ILE A 223 3.27 24.27 -5.00
N ALA A 224 3.28 22.97 -4.68
CA ALA A 224 2.50 22.44 -3.57
C ALA A 224 2.95 23.00 -2.21
N GLY A 225 4.23 23.34 -2.04
CA GLY A 225 4.72 23.99 -0.83
C GLY A 225 4.06 25.36 -0.60
N GLU A 226 3.97 26.17 -1.64
CA GLU A 226 3.31 27.50 -1.57
C GLU A 226 1.79 27.39 -1.41
N LEU A 227 1.16 26.37 -2.02
CA LEU A 227 -0.25 26.06 -1.80
C LEU A 227 -0.54 25.73 -0.32
N LEU A 228 0.34 24.97 0.33
CA LEU A 228 0.20 24.63 1.75
C LEU A 228 0.38 25.86 2.64
N GLU A 229 1.32 26.76 2.29
CA GLU A 229 1.49 28.05 2.96
C GLU A 229 0.21 28.88 2.86
N PHE A 230 -0.33 29.03 1.65
CA PHE A 230 -1.60 29.73 1.40
C PHE A 230 -2.76 29.15 2.20
N ILE A 231 -2.96 27.83 2.17
CA ILE A 231 -4.03 27.16 2.91
C ILE A 231 -3.92 27.44 4.41
N THR A 232 -2.70 27.39 4.94
CA THR A 232 -2.42 27.66 6.37
C THR A 232 -2.68 29.11 6.73
N GLU A 233 -2.23 30.07 5.89
CA GLU A 233 -2.41 31.50 6.10
C GLU A 233 -3.88 31.91 6.05
N LYS A 234 -4.63 31.42 5.06
CA LYS A 234 -6.05 31.74 4.91
C LYS A 234 -6.92 31.11 5.99
N GLY A 235 -6.70 29.84 6.36
CA GLY A 235 -7.41 29.15 7.41
C GLY A 235 -8.94 29.01 7.22
N THR A 236 -9.46 29.34 6.04
CA THR A 236 -10.91 29.40 5.74
C THR A 236 -11.45 28.08 5.20
N TYR A 237 -10.62 27.28 4.54
CA TYR A 237 -10.99 25.99 3.97
C TYR A 237 -11.03 24.92 5.03
N LYS A 238 -12.14 24.16 5.09
CA LYS A 238 -12.34 23.18 6.17
C LYS A 238 -12.40 21.75 5.71
N ALA A 239 -12.70 21.52 4.44
CA ALA A 239 -12.92 20.17 3.93
C ALA A 239 -12.44 20.02 2.49
N VAL A 240 -11.95 18.84 2.17
CA VAL A 240 -11.47 18.45 0.85
C VAL A 240 -12.34 17.32 0.32
N THR A 241 -13.02 17.58 -0.79
CA THR A 241 -13.77 16.58 -1.55
C THR A 241 -12.83 15.70 -2.36
N LYS A 242 -13.32 14.56 -2.84
CA LYS A 242 -12.54 13.72 -3.78
C LYS A 242 -12.17 14.47 -5.06
N ASP A 243 -13.06 15.36 -5.50
CA ASP A 243 -12.85 16.16 -6.69
C ASP A 243 -11.73 17.19 -6.48
N LEU A 244 -11.81 17.98 -5.39
CA LEU A 244 -10.74 18.92 -5.03
C LEU A 244 -9.40 18.19 -4.83
N TRP A 245 -9.41 16.98 -4.21
CA TRP A 245 -8.21 16.17 -4.09
C TRP A 245 -7.59 15.83 -5.45
N GLY A 246 -8.42 15.42 -6.41
CA GLY A 246 -7.98 15.14 -7.79
C GLY A 246 -7.44 16.38 -8.51
N MET A 247 -8.18 17.50 -8.42
CA MET A 247 -7.82 18.77 -9.05
C MET A 247 -6.53 19.37 -8.47
N MET A 248 -6.25 19.16 -7.18
CA MET A 248 -4.98 19.55 -6.55
C MET A 248 -3.77 18.88 -7.22
N LEU A 249 -3.86 17.58 -7.52
CA LEU A 249 -2.78 16.88 -8.24
C LEU A 249 -2.63 17.42 -9.66
N GLU A 250 -3.75 17.63 -10.36
CA GLU A 250 -3.74 18.14 -11.73
C GLU A 250 -3.15 19.54 -11.80
N PHE A 251 -3.54 20.42 -10.88
CA PHE A 251 -2.98 21.75 -10.75
C PHE A 251 -1.46 21.71 -10.55
N CYS A 252 -0.98 20.89 -9.61
CA CYS A 252 0.46 20.75 -9.36
C CYS A 252 1.25 20.18 -10.56
N ARG A 253 0.58 19.47 -11.47
CA ARG A 253 1.19 18.93 -12.70
C ARG A 253 1.26 19.95 -13.82
N THR A 254 0.26 20.79 -13.95
CA THR A 254 0.09 21.70 -15.08
C THR A 254 0.63 23.09 -14.81
N VAL A 255 0.50 23.57 -13.56
CA VAL A 255 0.87 24.92 -13.19
C VAL A 255 2.27 24.96 -12.57
N GLN A 256 3.13 25.83 -13.11
CA GLN A 256 4.49 26.02 -12.61
C GLN A 256 4.53 27.07 -11.49
N LEU A 257 5.69 27.20 -10.84
CA LEU A 257 5.90 28.20 -9.77
C LEU A 257 5.65 29.63 -10.20
N ASP A 258 5.87 29.98 -11.46
CA ASP A 258 5.59 31.30 -12.04
C ASP A 258 4.16 31.48 -12.48
N LEU A 259 3.27 30.52 -12.17
CA LEU A 259 1.90 30.42 -12.59
C LEU A 259 1.69 30.19 -14.11
N SER A 260 2.75 29.92 -14.86
CA SER A 260 2.60 29.46 -16.24
C SER A 260 1.86 28.12 -16.27
N GLY A 261 0.98 27.94 -17.28
CA GLY A 261 0.09 26.77 -17.39
C GLY A 261 -1.23 26.92 -16.61
N HIS A 262 -1.44 28.00 -15.86
CA HIS A 262 -2.75 28.35 -15.34
C HIS A 262 -3.52 29.15 -16.41
N ASP A 263 -4.64 28.60 -16.86
CA ASP A 263 -5.56 29.23 -17.79
C ASP A 263 -6.90 29.45 -17.09
N GLU A 264 -7.27 30.71 -16.90
CA GLU A 264 -8.56 31.11 -16.29
C GLU A 264 -9.73 30.90 -17.21
N GLU A 265 -9.52 30.87 -18.53
CA GLU A 265 -10.59 30.77 -19.52
C GLU A 265 -10.91 29.33 -19.92
N GLU A 266 -9.91 28.44 -19.97
CA GLU A 266 -10.09 27.04 -20.40
C GLU A 266 -10.35 26.06 -19.26
N ALA A 267 -9.84 26.31 -18.06
CA ALA A 267 -9.94 25.37 -16.93
C ALA A 267 -10.79 25.95 -15.79
N ALA A 268 -11.92 25.32 -15.51
CA ALA A 268 -12.71 25.63 -14.31
C ALA A 268 -12.03 25.02 -13.06
N TRP A 269 -11.11 25.77 -12.48
CA TRP A 269 -10.46 25.35 -11.24
C TRP A 269 -11.39 25.51 -10.03
N PRO A 270 -11.25 24.69 -8.98
CA PRO A 270 -11.91 24.93 -7.71
C PRO A 270 -11.49 26.28 -7.10
N THR A 271 -12.42 26.97 -6.45
CA THR A 271 -12.21 28.29 -5.82
C THR A 271 -10.93 28.37 -4.96
N LEU A 272 -10.56 27.29 -4.26
CA LEU A 272 -9.33 27.25 -3.49
C LEU A 272 -8.08 27.51 -4.36
N LEU A 273 -8.06 26.97 -5.59
CA LEU A 273 -6.92 27.09 -6.49
C LEU A 273 -6.91 28.46 -7.17
N ASP A 274 -8.08 29.00 -7.51
CA ASP A 274 -8.22 30.37 -8.03
C ASP A 274 -7.75 31.40 -6.97
N ASP A 275 -8.25 31.27 -5.73
CA ASP A 275 -7.85 32.13 -4.62
C ASP A 275 -6.33 32.02 -4.32
N PHE A 276 -5.74 30.84 -4.50
CA PHE A 276 -4.27 30.68 -4.39
C PHE A 276 -3.53 31.46 -5.48
N VAL A 277 -4.00 31.42 -6.71
CA VAL A 277 -3.38 32.15 -7.82
C VAL A 277 -3.46 33.65 -7.59
N GLU A 278 -4.62 34.17 -7.13
CA GLU A 278 -4.77 35.59 -6.76
C GLU A 278 -3.84 35.98 -5.62
N TRP A 279 -3.78 35.15 -4.55
CA TRP A 279 -2.89 35.38 -3.43
C TRP A 279 -1.41 35.42 -3.87
N LYS A 280 -1.01 34.49 -4.74
CA LYS A 280 0.36 34.42 -5.24
C LYS A 280 0.70 35.61 -6.15
N LYS A 281 -0.23 36.06 -7.01
CA LYS A 281 -0.07 37.27 -7.83
C LYS A 281 0.05 38.55 -6.97
N ALA A 282 -0.64 38.58 -5.81
CA ALA A 282 -0.61 39.69 -4.89
C ALA A 282 0.63 39.74 -3.99
N LYS A 283 1.37 38.62 -3.83
CA LYS A 283 2.64 38.63 -3.10
C LYS A 283 3.66 39.52 -3.84
N PRO A 284 4.28 40.52 -3.18
CA PRO A 284 5.36 41.29 -3.79
C PRO A 284 6.45 40.31 -4.18
N THR A 285 6.87 40.37 -5.44
CA THR A 285 8.03 39.60 -5.93
C THR A 285 9.24 40.13 -5.15
N GLY A 286 9.56 39.45 -4.03
CA GLY A 286 10.63 39.87 -3.13
C GLY A 286 11.96 39.73 -3.82
N GLN A 287 12.57 40.88 -4.05
CA GLN A 287 13.98 41.18 -4.14
C GLN A 287 14.90 39.95 -4.05
N ASN A 288 15.33 39.46 -5.20
CA ASN A 288 16.69 38.97 -5.30
C ASN A 288 17.60 40.12 -4.95
N GLY A 289 18.14 40.13 -3.72
CA GLY A 289 19.09 41.11 -3.27
C GLY A 289 20.33 41.08 -4.13
N ASP A 290 20.40 42.01 -5.08
CA ASP A 290 21.67 42.55 -5.55
C ASP A 290 22.28 43.30 -4.39
N ALA A 291 23.10 42.61 -3.62
CA ALA A 291 24.13 43.25 -2.81
C ALA A 291 25.20 43.78 -3.76
N VAL A 292 24.93 44.92 -4.36
CA VAL A 292 26.00 45.74 -4.96
C VAL A 292 26.88 46.17 -3.82
N MET A 293 28.04 45.55 -3.71
CA MET A 293 29.19 46.12 -3.02
C MET A 293 29.57 47.40 -3.76
N SER A 294 29.36 48.53 -3.12
CA SER A 294 30.02 49.80 -3.47
C SER A 294 31.05 50.11 -2.42
N ASP A 295 32.30 50.15 -2.88
CA ASP A 295 33.52 50.83 -2.35
C ASP A 295 33.63 51.10 -0.84
#